data_2ea3343e13a43e2f5caa9a5c9b3eee0d
#
_entry.id   2ea3343e13a43e2f5caa9a5c9b3eee0d
#
_cell.length_a   1.000
_cell.length_b   1.000
_cell.length_c   1.000
_cell.angle_alpha   90.00
_cell.angle_beta   90.00
_cell.angle_gamma   90.00
#
_symmetry.space_group_name_H-M   'P 1'
#
loop_
_entity.id
_entity.type
_entity.pdbx_description
1 polymer ?
#
loop_
_entity_poly.entity_id
_entity_poly.type
_entity_poly.pdbx_seq_one_letter_code
_entity_poly.pdbx_strand_id
1 'polypeptide(L)'
;MTLAVSARARGRAGWLGAVAALTVALAGAAAPPAGAGAPGSAPWAPTAPKAAAGACGTASGPFTVQGTQVLGAGGQVFVSYGITVPGLQGLDWRSFGRLDLAKIAATAQDWCANTVRLQLNQDNLVSPAGTGLNRAYLTAIETEVAAAEHDHLVVVLNDNTEFASPAVSRAQRGPTLATEVFWKDLTAVYGHDPQVIFDLFNEPRTDAPGMSPAQVWRLWHDGGVSRGVSYPLGMAQVAQYVRNTLGAQNLFWVEAPYLASSLAGLVSHGARLKVSGVVYSVHHPAGPHDASSWNADFGYLVTAGVAPVVNGEWTNYEPAPAAGPAVPRSSCWQDAPVTVPAYLNYLAAHGIGLNVYQLQPGYMIKSYGDMSVPSTINAATWSCLPSREPQPGQGAGSLVLAWFEQQNGPPA
;
A
#
# COMPACT_ATOMS: atom_id res chain seq x y z
N MET A 1 54.22 -4.86 32.41
CA MET A 1 54.58 -3.67 31.63
C MET A 1 53.28 -3.01 31.22
N THR A 2 52.87 -2.06 32.07
CA THR A 2 51.52 -1.45 32.05
C THR A 2 51.60 -0.14 31.25
N LEU A 3 50.74 0.07 30.29
CA LEU A 3 50.58 1.37 29.65
C LEU A 3 49.12 1.82 29.79
N ALA A 4 48.96 2.84 30.60
CA ALA A 4 47.75 3.61 30.75
C ALA A 4 47.62 4.61 29.58
N VAL A 5 46.42 4.77 29.00
CA VAL A 5 46.09 5.85 28.09
C VAL A 5 44.94 6.64 28.68
N SER A 6 45.24 7.92 28.91
CA SER A 6 44.39 8.93 29.52
C SER A 6 43.24 9.38 28.61
N ALA A 7 42.06 9.56 29.18
CA ALA A 7 40.93 10.27 28.61
C ALA A 7 41.19 11.79 28.60
N ARG A 8 40.99 12.43 27.45
CA ARG A 8 40.84 13.88 27.34
C ARG A 8 39.43 14.20 26.89
N ALA A 9 38.71 14.84 27.77
CA ALA A 9 37.47 15.53 27.50
C ALA A 9 37.74 16.86 26.72
N ARG A 10 37.01 17.11 25.65
CA ARG A 10 36.79 18.44 25.03
C ARG A 10 35.36 18.38 24.48
N GLY A 11 34.45 19.20 24.87
CA GLY A 11 34.35 20.63 24.83
C GLY A 11 33.07 20.91 24.03
N ARG A 12 31.98 21.24 24.71
CA ARG A 12 30.70 21.65 24.09
C ARG A 12 30.91 22.97 23.34
N ALA A 13 30.55 23.00 22.06
CA ALA A 13 30.28 24.25 21.34
C ALA A 13 28.81 24.22 20.88
N GLY A 14 28.00 25.10 21.43
CA GLY A 14 26.63 25.31 21.01
C GLY A 14 26.57 26.03 19.65
N TRP A 15 25.69 25.59 18.81
CA TRP A 15 25.26 26.33 17.62
C TRP A 15 23.81 26.78 17.81
N LEU A 16 23.66 28.08 18.08
CA LEU A 16 22.43 28.84 17.91
C LEU A 16 22.30 29.15 16.40
N GLY A 17 21.45 28.46 15.70
CA GLY A 17 21.09 28.75 14.31
C GLY A 17 19.83 29.61 14.28
N ALA A 18 19.94 30.82 13.81
CA ALA A 18 18.84 31.77 13.63
C ALA A 18 17.88 31.26 12.54
N VAL A 19 16.59 31.19 12.87
CA VAL A 19 15.50 30.98 11.90
C VAL A 19 15.22 32.34 11.25
N ALA A 20 15.56 32.47 9.97
CA ALA A 20 15.13 33.57 9.13
C ALA A 20 13.74 33.25 8.56
N ALA A 21 12.73 33.94 9.00
CA ALA A 21 11.39 33.91 8.41
C ALA A 21 11.42 34.62 7.04
N LEU A 22 11.19 33.87 5.99
CA LEU A 22 11.02 34.40 4.64
C LEU A 22 9.51 34.65 4.42
N THR A 23 9.08 35.89 4.52
CA THR A 23 7.74 36.34 4.11
C THR A 23 7.70 36.44 2.58
N VAL A 24 6.99 35.53 1.93
CA VAL A 24 6.65 35.61 0.50
C VAL A 24 5.33 36.39 0.38
N ALA A 25 5.37 37.56 -0.24
CA ALA A 25 4.19 38.30 -0.60
C ALA A 25 3.45 37.59 -1.75
N LEU A 26 2.24 37.14 -1.50
CA LEU A 26 1.33 36.61 -2.52
C LEU A 26 0.66 37.76 -3.25
N ALA A 27 1.00 37.96 -4.51
CA ALA A 27 0.24 38.78 -5.43
C ALA A 27 -1.08 38.07 -5.75
N GLY A 28 -2.19 38.74 -5.47
CA GLY A 28 -3.54 38.20 -5.71
C GLY A 28 -3.82 37.99 -7.19
N ALA A 29 -4.11 36.73 -7.57
CA ALA A 29 -4.77 36.42 -8.80
C ALA A 29 -6.28 36.24 -8.51
N ALA A 30 -7.12 36.93 -9.27
CA ALA A 30 -8.56 36.89 -9.14
C ALA A 30 -9.07 35.48 -9.45
N ALA A 31 -9.96 34.96 -8.60
CA ALA A 31 -10.62 33.68 -8.80
C ALA A 31 -11.55 33.73 -10.03
N PRO A 32 -11.60 32.67 -10.86
CA PRO A 32 -12.64 32.53 -11.89
C PRO A 32 -14.01 32.28 -11.24
N PRO A 33 -15.12 32.63 -11.94
CA PRO A 33 -16.46 32.47 -11.39
C PRO A 33 -16.80 30.99 -11.17
N ALA A 34 -17.50 30.72 -10.08
CA ALA A 34 -18.01 29.40 -9.71
C ALA A 34 -18.87 28.81 -10.83
N GLY A 35 -18.36 27.79 -11.50
CA GLY A 35 -19.10 26.96 -12.43
C GLY A 35 -20.09 26.06 -11.68
N ALA A 36 -21.25 25.83 -12.30
CA ALA A 36 -22.36 25.06 -11.78
C ALA A 36 -21.94 23.74 -11.17
N GLY A 37 -22.38 23.50 -9.94
CA GLY A 37 -22.07 22.31 -9.16
C GLY A 37 -22.51 21.04 -9.87
N ALA A 38 -21.65 20.05 -9.90
CA ALA A 38 -22.02 18.67 -10.16
C ALA A 38 -23.09 18.23 -9.13
N PRO A 39 -24.04 17.35 -9.52
CA PRO A 39 -25.05 16.88 -8.58
C PRO A 39 -24.35 16.24 -7.39
N GLY A 40 -24.55 16.84 -6.22
CA GLY A 40 -23.97 16.38 -4.97
C GLY A 40 -24.46 14.96 -4.67
N SER A 41 -23.55 13.99 -4.72
CA SER A 41 -23.81 12.70 -4.09
C SER A 41 -24.06 12.95 -2.61
N ALA A 42 -25.21 12.48 -2.11
CA ALA A 42 -25.52 12.58 -0.70
C ALA A 42 -24.34 12.00 0.13
N PRO A 43 -23.95 12.63 1.25
CA PRO A 43 -22.88 12.08 2.08
C PRO A 43 -23.26 10.67 2.51
N TRP A 44 -22.36 9.71 2.24
CA TRP A 44 -22.54 8.33 2.67
C TRP A 44 -22.70 8.28 4.19
N ALA A 45 -23.81 7.75 4.64
CA ALA A 45 -24.03 7.45 6.06
C ALA A 45 -23.92 5.93 6.25
N PRO A 46 -23.09 5.42 7.19
CA PRO A 46 -23.01 3.99 7.44
C PRO A 46 -24.40 3.43 7.80
N THR A 47 -24.93 2.57 6.93
CA THR A 47 -26.09 1.75 7.23
C THR A 47 -25.67 0.62 8.16
N ALA A 48 -26.57 0.16 9.04
CA ALA A 48 -26.29 -1.01 9.84
C ALA A 48 -25.91 -2.22 8.95
N PRO A 49 -24.97 -3.10 9.39
CA PRO A 49 -24.54 -4.21 8.58
C PRO A 49 -25.74 -5.03 8.09
N LYS A 50 -25.78 -5.25 6.79
CA LYS A 50 -26.83 -5.99 6.10
C LYS A 50 -26.57 -7.48 6.34
N ALA A 51 -27.52 -8.20 6.88
CA ALA A 51 -27.44 -9.65 6.97
C ALA A 51 -27.21 -10.25 5.58
N ALA A 52 -26.18 -11.06 5.44
CA ALA A 52 -25.78 -11.66 4.17
C ALA A 52 -26.89 -12.53 3.58
N ALA A 53 -27.47 -12.10 2.49
CA ALA A 53 -28.46 -12.85 1.74
C ALA A 53 -27.99 -13.20 0.31
N GLY A 54 -26.69 -13.06 0.01
CA GLY A 54 -26.13 -13.38 -1.30
C GLY A 54 -24.61 -13.41 -1.26
N ALA A 55 -23.97 -14.02 -2.25
CA ALA A 55 -22.54 -14.07 -2.36
C ALA A 55 -21.97 -12.69 -2.76
N CYS A 56 -20.84 -12.32 -2.15
CA CYS A 56 -20.11 -11.13 -2.54
C CYS A 56 -19.53 -11.29 -3.95
N GLY A 57 -19.28 -10.17 -4.62
CA GLY A 57 -18.74 -10.18 -5.97
C GLY A 57 -17.36 -10.79 -6.01
N THR A 58 -17.15 -11.68 -6.98
CA THR A 58 -15.85 -12.28 -7.28
C THR A 58 -15.31 -11.72 -8.57
N ALA A 59 -13.99 -11.77 -8.75
CA ALA A 59 -13.35 -11.35 -9.99
C ALA A 59 -12.47 -12.49 -10.52
N SER A 60 -12.40 -12.60 -11.85
CA SER A 60 -11.58 -13.60 -12.51
C SER A 60 -10.73 -12.96 -13.59
N GLY A 61 -9.45 -13.33 -13.60
CA GLY A 61 -8.53 -13.01 -14.68
C GLY A 61 -8.70 -13.89 -15.92
N PRO A 62 -7.92 -13.70 -16.98
CA PRO A 62 -6.80 -12.76 -17.01
C PRO A 62 -7.23 -11.30 -16.97
N PHE A 63 -6.44 -10.50 -16.27
CA PHE A 63 -6.71 -9.07 -16.15
C PHE A 63 -5.94 -8.27 -17.20
N THR A 64 -6.56 -7.25 -17.78
CA THR A 64 -5.94 -6.35 -18.75
C THR A 64 -6.18 -4.90 -18.41
N VAL A 65 -5.28 -4.01 -18.83
CA VAL A 65 -5.44 -2.56 -18.67
C VAL A 65 -5.99 -1.98 -19.96
N GLN A 66 -7.11 -1.24 -19.85
CA GLN A 66 -7.68 -0.44 -20.93
C GLN A 66 -7.92 1.00 -20.45
N GLY A 67 -7.07 1.92 -20.93
CA GLY A 67 -7.12 3.30 -20.45
C GLY A 67 -6.81 3.39 -18.96
N THR A 68 -7.78 3.82 -18.17
CA THR A 68 -7.67 3.94 -16.71
C THR A 68 -8.39 2.81 -15.96
N GLN A 69 -8.84 1.80 -16.66
CA GLN A 69 -9.57 0.67 -16.08
C GLN A 69 -8.76 -0.62 -16.17
N VAL A 70 -9.02 -1.50 -15.21
CA VAL A 70 -8.62 -2.91 -15.27
C VAL A 70 -9.87 -3.71 -15.64
N LEU A 71 -9.73 -4.59 -16.63
CA LEU A 71 -10.81 -5.48 -17.08
C LEU A 71 -10.45 -6.93 -16.73
N GLY A 72 -11.43 -7.68 -16.22
CA GLY A 72 -11.32 -9.12 -16.00
C GLY A 72 -11.64 -9.96 -17.25
N ALA A 73 -11.67 -11.28 -17.10
CA ALA A 73 -11.84 -12.26 -18.18
C ALA A 73 -13.06 -12.02 -19.07
N GLY A 74 -14.17 -11.57 -18.52
CA GLY A 74 -15.42 -11.28 -19.26
C GLY A 74 -15.53 -9.85 -19.80
N GLY A 75 -14.46 -9.05 -19.70
CA GLY A 75 -14.44 -7.63 -20.06
C GLY A 75 -15.15 -6.71 -19.05
N GLN A 76 -15.57 -7.23 -17.91
CA GLN A 76 -16.10 -6.43 -16.81
C GLN A 76 -14.99 -5.66 -16.12
N VAL A 77 -15.31 -4.46 -15.64
CA VAL A 77 -14.37 -3.64 -14.86
C VAL A 77 -14.06 -4.36 -13.54
N PHE A 78 -12.77 -4.49 -13.24
CA PHE A 78 -12.26 -4.99 -11.97
C PHE A 78 -11.77 -3.82 -11.13
N VAL A 79 -12.32 -3.71 -9.93
CA VAL A 79 -11.84 -2.82 -8.87
C VAL A 79 -11.46 -3.69 -7.67
N SER A 80 -10.24 -3.55 -7.17
CA SER A 80 -9.77 -4.31 -6.03
C SER A 80 -10.39 -3.79 -4.73
N TYR A 81 -11.10 -4.64 -4.03
CA TYR A 81 -11.57 -4.47 -2.65
C TYR A 81 -10.84 -5.53 -1.82
N GLY A 82 -9.72 -5.17 -1.24
CA GLY A 82 -8.78 -6.17 -0.75
C GLY A 82 -8.32 -5.97 0.69
N ILE A 83 -7.70 -7.03 1.20
CA ILE A 83 -7.09 -7.05 2.52
C ILE A 83 -5.66 -7.56 2.41
N THR A 84 -4.72 -6.90 3.09
CA THR A 84 -3.32 -7.30 3.16
C THR A 84 -3.12 -8.32 4.28
N VAL A 85 -2.40 -9.40 3.98
CA VAL A 85 -1.98 -10.44 4.92
C VAL A 85 -0.45 -10.46 4.99
N PRO A 86 0.15 -9.99 6.09
CA PRO A 86 1.60 -9.76 6.19
C PRO A 86 2.40 -10.93 6.78
N GLY A 87 1.84 -12.12 6.96
CA GLY A 87 2.47 -13.22 7.70
C GLY A 87 3.79 -13.72 7.10
N LEU A 88 3.84 -13.87 5.78
CA LEU A 88 5.00 -14.43 5.07
C LEU A 88 6.19 -13.47 4.95
N GLN A 89 6.02 -12.17 5.19
CA GLN A 89 7.13 -11.22 5.14
C GLN A 89 8.14 -11.38 6.29
N GLY A 90 7.69 -11.89 7.43
CA GLY A 90 8.51 -12.01 8.63
C GLY A 90 9.58 -13.10 8.56
N LEU A 91 10.63 -13.00 9.36
CA LEU A 91 11.62 -14.07 9.50
C LEU A 91 11.06 -15.32 10.19
N ASP A 92 10.05 -15.13 10.99
CA ASP A 92 9.33 -16.16 11.73
C ASP A 92 8.05 -16.63 11.00
N TRP A 93 8.00 -16.44 9.68
CA TRP A 93 6.87 -16.75 8.82
C TRP A 93 6.22 -18.13 9.07
N ARG A 94 7.01 -19.10 9.55
CA ARG A 94 6.49 -20.44 9.91
C ARG A 94 5.50 -20.43 11.06
N SER A 95 5.50 -19.37 11.87
CA SER A 95 4.62 -19.25 13.04
C SER A 95 3.21 -18.74 12.70
N PHE A 96 3.03 -18.13 11.52
CA PHE A 96 1.80 -17.43 11.15
C PHE A 96 0.82 -18.23 10.28
N GLY A 97 1.22 -19.33 9.65
CA GLY A 97 0.46 -20.01 8.61
C GLY A 97 -1.01 -20.28 8.93
N ARG A 98 -1.35 -20.76 10.15
CA ARG A 98 -2.76 -20.97 10.54
C ARG A 98 -3.56 -19.67 10.64
N LEU A 99 -2.93 -18.61 11.16
CA LEU A 99 -3.58 -17.31 11.32
C LEU A 99 -3.78 -16.65 9.96
N ASP A 100 -2.82 -16.78 9.06
CA ASP A 100 -2.91 -16.20 7.73
C ASP A 100 -3.98 -16.89 6.88
N LEU A 101 -4.09 -18.21 6.93
CA LEU A 101 -5.20 -18.93 6.30
C LEU A 101 -6.57 -18.52 6.86
N ALA A 102 -6.67 -18.28 8.17
CA ALA A 102 -7.90 -17.78 8.76
C ALA A 102 -8.22 -16.35 8.31
N LYS A 103 -7.21 -15.49 8.13
CA LYS A 103 -7.41 -14.13 7.58
C LYS A 103 -7.85 -14.18 6.11
N ILE A 104 -7.26 -15.06 5.31
CA ILE A 104 -7.65 -15.26 3.90
C ILE A 104 -9.12 -15.66 3.82
N ALA A 105 -9.54 -16.67 4.59
CA ALA A 105 -10.92 -17.10 4.64
C ALA A 105 -11.88 -15.98 5.09
N ALA A 106 -11.54 -15.25 6.15
CA ALA A 106 -12.34 -14.12 6.64
C ALA A 106 -12.42 -12.98 5.59
N THR A 107 -11.35 -12.74 4.83
CA THR A 107 -11.32 -11.76 3.73
C THR A 107 -12.44 -12.01 2.73
N ALA A 108 -12.59 -13.25 2.29
CA ALA A 108 -13.62 -13.63 1.33
C ALA A 108 -15.02 -13.73 1.95
N GLN A 109 -15.12 -14.37 3.12
CA GLN A 109 -16.40 -14.80 3.70
C GLN A 109 -17.07 -13.71 4.53
N ASP A 110 -16.27 -12.93 5.27
CA ASP A 110 -16.79 -11.98 6.25
C ASP A 110 -16.71 -10.53 5.81
N TRP A 111 -15.80 -10.23 4.87
CA TRP A 111 -15.48 -8.83 4.50
C TRP A 111 -15.91 -8.43 3.11
N CYS A 112 -16.60 -9.26 2.37
CA CYS A 112 -16.98 -9.01 0.96
C CYS A 112 -15.81 -8.47 0.12
N ALA A 113 -14.60 -8.86 0.44
CA ALA A 113 -13.44 -8.54 -0.38
C ALA A 113 -13.35 -9.48 -1.59
N ASN A 114 -12.75 -9.00 -2.66
CA ASN A 114 -12.47 -9.79 -3.87
C ASN A 114 -10.98 -10.02 -4.09
N THR A 115 -10.14 -9.47 -3.24
CA THR A 115 -8.69 -9.48 -3.37
C THR A 115 -8.02 -9.73 -2.02
N VAL A 116 -6.93 -10.53 -2.03
CA VAL A 116 -6.00 -10.63 -0.92
C VAL A 116 -4.60 -10.24 -1.39
N ARG A 117 -3.90 -9.42 -0.62
CA ARG A 117 -2.50 -9.06 -0.87
C ARG A 117 -1.62 -9.77 0.14
N LEU A 118 -0.76 -10.68 -0.35
CA LEU A 118 0.18 -11.47 0.44
C LEU A 118 1.54 -10.77 0.43
N GLN A 119 1.99 -10.34 1.60
CA GLN A 119 3.31 -9.74 1.75
C GLN A 119 4.36 -10.83 1.90
N LEU A 120 5.29 -10.86 0.95
CA LEU A 120 6.38 -11.83 0.88
C LEU A 120 7.72 -11.14 1.16
N ASN A 121 8.77 -11.95 1.34
CA ASN A 121 10.12 -11.42 1.52
C ASN A 121 11.10 -12.20 0.64
N GLN A 122 11.81 -11.49 -0.23
CA GLN A 122 12.80 -12.10 -1.14
C GLN A 122 13.88 -12.87 -0.38
N ASP A 123 14.30 -12.39 0.81
CA ASP A 123 15.33 -13.03 1.63
C ASP A 123 14.87 -14.37 2.23
N ASN A 124 13.55 -14.57 2.34
CA ASN A 124 12.98 -15.85 2.78
C ASN A 124 12.89 -16.86 1.63
N LEU A 125 12.72 -16.37 0.38
CA LEU A 125 12.59 -17.25 -0.80
C LEU A 125 13.93 -17.80 -1.25
N VAL A 126 15.01 -17.05 -1.12
CA VAL A 126 16.36 -17.53 -1.41
C VAL A 126 16.89 -18.30 -0.19
N SER A 127 17.48 -19.47 -0.43
CA SER A 127 18.10 -20.25 0.65
C SER A 127 19.11 -19.42 1.43
N PRO A 128 19.17 -19.54 2.78
CA PRO A 128 20.17 -18.84 3.61
C PRO A 128 21.62 -19.09 3.16
N ALA A 129 21.88 -20.19 2.49
CA ALA A 129 23.19 -20.49 1.90
C ALA A 129 23.46 -19.74 0.58
N GLY A 130 22.50 -18.93 0.08
CA GLY A 130 22.61 -18.22 -1.19
C GLY A 130 22.62 -19.13 -2.43
N THR A 131 22.34 -20.43 -2.27
CA THR A 131 22.58 -21.44 -3.28
C THR A 131 21.32 -22.02 -3.92
N GLY A 132 20.16 -21.41 -3.69
CA GLY A 132 18.93 -21.89 -4.32
C GLY A 132 17.64 -21.49 -3.65
N LEU A 133 16.55 -21.96 -4.21
CA LEU A 133 15.19 -21.72 -3.78
C LEU A 133 14.89 -22.38 -2.43
N ASN A 134 14.34 -21.61 -1.50
CA ASN A 134 13.79 -22.13 -0.24
C ASN A 134 12.44 -22.81 -0.51
N ARG A 135 12.46 -24.11 -0.74
CA ARG A 135 11.25 -24.88 -1.05
C ARG A 135 10.18 -24.80 0.03
N ALA A 136 10.56 -24.77 1.31
CA ALA A 136 9.59 -24.70 2.40
C ALA A 136 8.85 -23.35 2.41
N TYR A 137 9.53 -22.27 2.06
CA TYR A 137 8.92 -20.96 1.93
C TYR A 137 8.01 -20.88 0.69
N LEU A 138 8.47 -21.39 -0.43
CA LEU A 138 7.63 -21.48 -1.64
C LEU A 138 6.35 -22.30 -1.37
N THR A 139 6.45 -23.45 -0.68
CA THR A 139 5.27 -24.25 -0.31
C THR A 139 4.31 -23.49 0.61
N ALA A 140 4.81 -22.62 1.48
CA ALA A 140 3.93 -21.77 2.28
C ALA A 140 3.18 -20.75 1.40
N ILE A 141 3.86 -20.12 0.44
CA ILE A 141 3.23 -19.25 -0.57
C ILE A 141 2.18 -20.02 -1.36
N GLU A 142 2.52 -21.19 -1.89
CA GLU A 142 1.59 -22.05 -2.65
C GLU A 142 0.34 -22.40 -1.82
N THR A 143 0.51 -22.64 -0.52
CA THR A 143 -0.60 -22.95 0.38
C THR A 143 -1.55 -21.77 0.56
N GLU A 144 -1.02 -20.56 0.74
CA GLU A 144 -1.83 -19.35 0.91
C GLU A 144 -2.51 -18.93 -0.41
N VAL A 145 -1.80 -19.02 -1.53
CA VAL A 145 -2.37 -18.76 -2.86
C VAL A 145 -3.52 -19.74 -3.14
N ALA A 146 -3.31 -21.04 -2.95
CA ALA A 146 -4.36 -22.04 -3.17
C ALA A 146 -5.59 -21.84 -2.26
N ALA A 147 -5.39 -21.39 -1.03
CA ALA A 147 -6.50 -21.05 -0.13
C ALA A 147 -7.28 -19.84 -0.64
N ALA A 148 -6.59 -18.81 -1.09
CA ALA A 148 -7.21 -17.61 -1.62
C ALA A 148 -7.99 -17.88 -2.91
N GLU A 149 -7.44 -18.67 -3.81
CA GLU A 149 -8.12 -19.09 -5.06
C GLU A 149 -9.32 -19.98 -4.80
N HIS A 150 -9.21 -20.90 -3.83
CA HIS A 150 -10.35 -21.70 -3.37
C HIS A 150 -11.52 -20.82 -2.93
N ASP A 151 -11.23 -19.72 -2.28
CA ASP A 151 -12.21 -18.73 -1.79
C ASP A 151 -12.52 -17.64 -2.86
N HIS A 152 -12.11 -17.85 -4.12
CA HIS A 152 -12.36 -17.00 -5.29
C HIS A 152 -11.79 -15.57 -5.17
N LEU A 153 -10.71 -15.40 -4.43
CA LEU A 153 -10.00 -14.13 -4.32
C LEU A 153 -8.98 -13.96 -5.46
N VAL A 154 -8.81 -12.73 -5.90
CA VAL A 154 -7.64 -12.31 -6.67
C VAL A 154 -6.46 -12.21 -5.71
N VAL A 155 -5.31 -12.77 -6.09
CA VAL A 155 -4.12 -12.80 -5.25
C VAL A 155 -3.11 -11.77 -5.74
N VAL A 156 -2.70 -10.88 -4.85
CA VAL A 156 -1.58 -9.95 -5.10
C VAL A 156 -0.36 -10.46 -4.35
N LEU A 157 0.67 -10.89 -5.08
CA LEU A 157 1.96 -11.25 -4.50
C LEU A 157 2.85 -10.00 -4.44
N ASN A 158 3.26 -9.61 -3.25
CA ASN A 158 4.03 -8.39 -3.01
C ASN A 158 5.43 -8.70 -2.49
N ASP A 159 6.47 -8.12 -3.08
CA ASP A 159 7.82 -8.15 -2.50
C ASP A 159 7.95 -7.09 -1.40
N ASN A 160 7.72 -7.52 -0.16
CA ASN A 160 7.80 -6.67 1.03
C ASN A 160 9.15 -6.82 1.75
N THR A 161 10.22 -6.52 1.04
CA THR A 161 11.59 -6.72 1.55
C THR A 161 12.18 -5.49 2.25
N GLU A 162 11.50 -4.37 2.25
CA GLU A 162 11.96 -3.15 2.92
C GLU A 162 12.17 -3.33 4.43
N PHE A 163 11.44 -4.25 5.05
CA PHE A 163 11.59 -4.68 6.43
C PHE A 163 12.59 -5.83 6.61
N ALA A 164 13.45 -6.06 5.60
CA ALA A 164 14.40 -7.15 5.61
C ALA A 164 15.13 -7.24 6.95
N SER A 165 15.25 -8.47 7.38
CA SER A 165 16.03 -9.06 8.47
C SER A 165 16.91 -8.12 9.30
N PRO A 166 16.87 -8.25 10.64
CA PRO A 166 17.88 -7.64 11.52
C PRO A 166 19.33 -7.97 11.15
N ALA A 167 19.57 -9.02 10.35
CA ALA A 167 20.88 -9.38 9.83
C ALA A 167 21.33 -8.45 8.68
N VAL A 168 20.40 -7.85 7.95
CA VAL A 168 20.68 -6.79 6.98
C VAL A 168 20.37 -5.46 7.68
N SER A 169 21.37 -4.84 8.26
CA SER A 169 21.26 -3.68 9.17
C SER A 169 20.62 -2.42 8.59
N ARG A 170 20.03 -2.50 7.40
CA ARG A 170 19.28 -1.41 6.76
C ARG A 170 18.18 -2.00 5.90
N ALA A 171 16.96 -1.52 6.11
CA ALA A 171 15.86 -1.73 5.19
C ALA A 171 16.32 -1.50 3.75
N GLN A 172 15.98 -2.42 2.85
CA GLN A 172 16.27 -2.28 1.44
C GLN A 172 15.40 -1.16 0.88
N ARG A 173 16.03 -0.17 0.29
CA ARG A 173 15.32 1.05 -0.16
C ARG A 173 14.62 0.85 -1.51
N GLY A 174 14.94 -0.20 -2.23
CA GLY A 174 14.37 -0.50 -3.53
C GLY A 174 14.92 -1.78 -4.13
N PRO A 175 14.51 -2.14 -5.34
CA PRO A 175 14.88 -3.39 -6.00
C PRO A 175 16.40 -3.58 -6.14
N THR A 176 16.80 -4.84 -6.06
CA THR A 176 18.19 -5.29 -6.25
C THR A 176 18.21 -6.53 -7.16
N LEU A 177 19.40 -7.07 -7.42
CA LEU A 177 19.51 -8.35 -8.13
C LEU A 177 18.80 -9.50 -7.40
N ALA A 178 18.67 -9.44 -6.08
CA ALA A 178 17.87 -10.41 -5.33
C ALA A 178 16.37 -10.32 -5.66
N THR A 179 15.87 -9.11 -5.96
CA THR A 179 14.50 -8.90 -6.44
C THR A 179 14.28 -9.56 -7.80
N GLU A 180 15.27 -9.54 -8.71
CA GLU A 180 15.17 -10.28 -9.99
C GLU A 180 15.12 -11.79 -9.76
N VAL A 181 15.93 -12.32 -8.83
CA VAL A 181 15.89 -13.75 -8.47
C VAL A 181 14.54 -14.12 -7.86
N PHE A 182 14.02 -13.30 -6.94
CA PHE A 182 12.70 -13.48 -6.34
C PHE A 182 11.60 -13.56 -7.41
N TRP A 183 11.54 -12.61 -8.32
CA TRP A 183 10.54 -12.61 -9.38
C TRP A 183 10.75 -13.73 -10.39
N LYS A 184 12.00 -14.12 -10.68
CA LYS A 184 12.27 -15.30 -11.52
C LYS A 184 11.64 -16.56 -10.93
N ASP A 185 11.83 -16.79 -9.64
CA ASP A 185 11.34 -17.99 -8.98
C ASP A 185 9.80 -17.99 -8.87
N LEU A 186 9.18 -16.84 -8.56
CA LEU A 186 7.72 -16.72 -8.53
C LEU A 186 7.09 -16.74 -9.93
N THR A 187 7.71 -16.13 -10.93
CA THR A 187 7.21 -16.19 -12.32
C THR A 187 7.21 -17.60 -12.87
N ALA A 188 8.18 -18.42 -12.48
CA ALA A 188 8.20 -19.84 -12.88
C ALA A 188 6.98 -20.62 -12.39
N VAL A 189 6.32 -20.17 -11.32
CA VAL A 189 5.11 -20.81 -10.76
C VAL A 189 3.85 -20.06 -11.19
N TYR A 190 3.83 -18.74 -11.07
CA TYR A 190 2.62 -17.91 -11.18
C TYR A 190 2.60 -16.99 -12.41
N GLY A 191 3.63 -16.98 -13.26
CA GLY A 191 3.74 -16.02 -14.37
C GLY A 191 2.63 -16.11 -15.42
N HIS A 192 1.88 -17.19 -15.43
CA HIS A 192 0.73 -17.43 -16.31
C HIS A 192 -0.57 -17.67 -15.53
N ASP A 193 -0.54 -17.52 -14.21
CA ASP A 193 -1.73 -17.66 -13.39
C ASP A 193 -2.62 -16.41 -13.53
N PRO A 194 -3.85 -16.57 -14.09
CA PRO A 194 -4.72 -15.44 -14.35
C PRO A 194 -5.29 -14.78 -13.10
N GLN A 195 -5.28 -15.46 -11.94
CA GLN A 195 -5.79 -14.90 -10.68
C GLN A 195 -4.71 -14.14 -9.90
N VAL A 196 -3.45 -14.19 -10.34
CA VAL A 196 -2.33 -13.59 -9.62
C VAL A 196 -1.90 -12.26 -10.24
N ILE A 197 -1.69 -11.26 -9.40
CA ILE A 197 -1.12 -9.94 -9.71
C ILE A 197 0.23 -9.84 -9.02
N PHE A 198 1.24 -9.25 -9.67
CA PHE A 198 2.56 -9.02 -9.10
C PHE A 198 2.70 -7.58 -8.64
N ASP A 199 2.88 -7.37 -7.36
CA ASP A 199 3.22 -6.08 -6.76
C ASP A 199 4.73 -6.00 -6.55
N LEU A 200 5.39 -5.28 -7.47
CA LEU A 200 6.79 -5.51 -7.81
C LEU A 200 7.78 -5.18 -6.69
N PHE A 201 7.48 -4.23 -5.82
CA PHE A 201 8.31 -3.89 -4.67
C PHE A 201 7.57 -2.93 -3.73
N ASN A 202 7.48 -3.28 -2.44
CA ASN A 202 6.79 -2.50 -1.43
C ASN A 202 7.56 -1.24 -1.05
N GLU A 203 6.84 -0.13 -0.96
CA GLU A 203 7.27 1.15 -0.38
C GLU A 203 8.69 1.61 -0.78
N PRO A 204 8.98 1.78 -2.07
CA PRO A 204 10.30 2.20 -2.53
C PRO A 204 10.71 3.56 -1.95
N ARG A 205 11.96 3.68 -1.49
CA ARG A 205 12.50 4.85 -0.81
C ARG A 205 13.70 5.41 -1.57
N THR A 206 13.45 6.21 -2.58
CA THR A 206 14.50 6.83 -3.39
C THR A 206 14.86 8.25 -2.98
N ASP A 207 14.15 8.78 -2.00
CA ASP A 207 14.38 10.11 -1.45
C ASP A 207 15.57 10.16 -0.48
N ALA A 208 16.26 11.30 -0.49
CA ALA A 208 17.26 11.65 0.53
C ALA A 208 17.33 13.16 0.69
N PRO A 209 17.83 13.67 1.83
CA PRO A 209 17.96 15.09 2.07
C PRO A 209 18.67 15.81 0.92
N GLY A 210 18.04 16.85 0.38
CA GLY A 210 18.57 17.68 -0.70
C GLY A 210 18.44 17.09 -2.11
N MET A 211 17.73 15.97 -2.30
CA MET A 211 17.31 15.54 -3.63
C MET A 211 16.15 16.39 -4.14
N SER A 212 16.19 16.73 -5.43
CA SER A 212 15.02 17.29 -6.10
C SER A 212 14.03 16.18 -6.46
N PRO A 213 12.73 16.48 -6.64
CA PRO A 213 11.75 15.50 -7.10
C PRO A 213 12.17 14.79 -8.39
N ALA A 214 12.77 15.51 -9.35
CA ALA A 214 13.28 14.90 -10.58
C ALA A 214 14.39 13.87 -10.33
N GLN A 215 15.25 14.08 -9.34
CA GLN A 215 16.28 13.11 -8.97
C GLN A 215 15.67 11.87 -8.32
N VAL A 216 14.66 12.05 -7.46
CA VAL A 216 13.93 10.95 -6.81
C VAL A 216 13.23 10.09 -7.85
N TRP A 217 12.45 10.70 -8.76
CA TRP A 217 11.73 9.98 -9.81
C TRP A 217 12.67 9.28 -10.79
N ARG A 218 13.78 9.92 -11.18
CA ARG A 218 14.77 9.28 -12.02
C ARG A 218 15.41 8.07 -11.34
N LEU A 219 15.80 8.20 -10.06
CA LEU A 219 16.38 7.11 -9.30
C LEU A 219 15.41 5.94 -9.15
N TRP A 220 14.14 6.23 -8.88
CA TRP A 220 13.08 5.24 -8.82
C TRP A 220 12.88 4.52 -10.16
N HIS A 221 12.86 5.26 -11.26
CA HIS A 221 12.61 4.69 -12.61
C HIS A 221 13.82 3.92 -13.14
N ASP A 222 15.00 4.53 -13.09
CA ASP A 222 16.19 4.03 -13.79
C ASP A 222 17.17 3.29 -12.86
N GLY A 223 17.04 3.43 -11.56
CA GLY A 223 18.06 2.98 -10.62
C GLY A 223 19.31 3.87 -10.61
N GLY A 224 20.37 3.37 -9.99
CA GLY A 224 21.67 4.04 -9.92
C GLY A 224 22.03 4.57 -8.55
N VAL A 225 22.86 5.59 -8.49
CA VAL A 225 23.31 6.24 -7.24
C VAL A 225 23.08 7.74 -7.32
N SER A 226 22.49 8.31 -6.29
CA SER A 226 22.33 9.75 -6.17
C SER A 226 22.44 10.16 -4.71
N ARG A 227 23.27 11.16 -4.40
CA ARG A 227 23.50 11.72 -3.04
C ARG A 227 23.70 10.64 -1.96
N GLY A 228 24.48 9.60 -2.27
CA GLY A 228 24.77 8.52 -1.34
C GLY A 228 23.65 7.49 -1.16
N VAL A 229 22.51 7.65 -1.83
CA VAL A 229 21.49 6.61 -1.95
C VAL A 229 21.83 5.73 -3.14
N SER A 230 22.00 4.44 -2.89
CA SER A 230 22.14 3.41 -3.92
C SER A 230 20.78 2.74 -4.12
N TYR A 231 20.36 2.69 -5.37
CA TYR A 231 19.15 2.04 -5.83
C TYR A 231 19.54 1.14 -7.02
N PRO A 232 19.97 -0.09 -6.74
CA PRO A 232 20.69 -0.90 -7.75
C PRO A 232 19.91 -1.15 -9.03
N LEU A 233 18.60 -1.38 -8.92
CA LEU A 233 17.70 -1.54 -10.05
C LEU A 233 16.56 -0.53 -9.96
N GLY A 234 16.22 0.09 -11.09
CA GLY A 234 15.01 0.91 -11.18
C GLY A 234 13.76 0.06 -11.40
N MET A 235 12.61 0.60 -11.04
CA MET A 235 11.32 -0.08 -11.24
C MET A 235 11.07 -0.42 -12.71
N ALA A 236 11.57 0.41 -13.66
CA ALA A 236 11.48 0.12 -15.09
C ALA A 236 12.28 -1.12 -15.49
N GLN A 237 13.45 -1.33 -14.90
CA GLN A 237 14.29 -2.50 -15.17
C GLN A 237 13.61 -3.77 -14.63
N VAL A 238 13.10 -3.74 -13.38
CA VAL A 238 12.37 -4.88 -12.80
C VAL A 238 11.14 -5.23 -13.63
N ALA A 239 10.31 -4.25 -13.95
CA ALA A 239 9.10 -4.48 -14.75
C ALA A 239 9.41 -5.05 -16.14
N GLN A 240 10.46 -4.54 -16.82
CA GLN A 240 10.92 -5.05 -18.11
C GLN A 240 11.46 -6.47 -17.99
N TYR A 241 12.25 -6.76 -16.96
CA TYR A 241 12.76 -8.10 -16.71
C TYR A 241 11.64 -9.11 -16.50
N VAL A 242 10.70 -8.83 -15.61
CA VAL A 242 9.58 -9.73 -15.31
C VAL A 242 8.68 -9.91 -16.53
N ARG A 243 8.36 -8.83 -17.27
CA ARG A 243 7.50 -8.89 -18.44
C ARG A 243 8.19 -9.53 -19.65
N ASN A 244 9.36 -9.04 -20.06
CA ASN A 244 9.96 -9.35 -21.35
C ASN A 244 10.97 -10.49 -21.29
N THR A 245 11.68 -10.66 -20.17
CA THR A 245 12.68 -11.73 -20.04
C THR A 245 12.06 -12.99 -19.44
N LEU A 246 11.22 -12.83 -18.40
CA LEU A 246 10.57 -13.98 -17.77
C LEU A 246 9.25 -14.36 -18.43
N GLY A 247 8.63 -13.47 -19.22
CA GLY A 247 7.40 -13.74 -19.96
C GLY A 247 6.13 -13.71 -19.11
N ALA A 248 6.15 -13.11 -17.92
CA ALA A 248 4.98 -13.00 -17.05
C ALA A 248 3.82 -12.29 -17.75
N GLN A 249 2.59 -12.82 -17.63
CA GLN A 249 1.38 -12.25 -18.20
C GLN A 249 0.53 -11.48 -17.19
N ASN A 250 0.86 -11.58 -15.93
CA ASN A 250 0.17 -10.95 -14.80
C ASN A 250 0.09 -9.44 -14.92
N LEU A 251 -0.91 -8.81 -14.31
CA LEU A 251 -0.84 -7.38 -14.02
C LEU A 251 0.31 -7.08 -13.07
N PHE A 252 0.86 -5.88 -13.18
CA PHE A 252 1.80 -5.34 -12.23
C PHE A 252 1.16 -4.21 -11.43
N TRP A 253 1.22 -4.30 -10.11
CA TRP A 253 1.12 -3.13 -9.26
C TRP A 253 2.52 -2.56 -9.09
N VAL A 254 2.62 -1.25 -9.24
CA VAL A 254 3.90 -0.57 -9.20
C VAL A 254 3.79 0.62 -8.26
N GLU A 255 4.44 0.51 -7.14
CA GLU A 255 4.36 1.48 -6.09
C GLU A 255 5.23 2.71 -6.33
N ALA A 256 4.70 3.87 -5.92
CA ALA A 256 5.37 5.16 -6.03
C ALA A 256 6.63 5.26 -5.15
N PRO A 257 7.56 6.18 -5.44
CA PRO A 257 8.59 6.56 -4.47
C PRO A 257 7.98 7.19 -3.20
N TYR A 258 8.82 7.54 -2.23
CA TYR A 258 8.40 8.14 -0.96
C TYR A 258 7.49 7.23 -0.11
N LEU A 259 7.83 5.94 -0.01
CA LEU A 259 6.99 4.95 0.69
C LEU A 259 5.60 4.83 0.06
N ALA A 260 5.53 4.79 -1.25
CA ALA A 260 4.28 4.74 -2.02
C ALA A 260 3.27 5.87 -1.72
N SER A 261 3.69 6.96 -1.06
CA SER A 261 2.73 7.96 -0.57
C SER A 261 2.12 8.84 -1.65
N SER A 262 2.78 9.05 -2.80
CA SER A 262 2.28 9.94 -3.85
C SER A 262 2.79 9.56 -5.24
N LEU A 263 1.91 9.61 -6.22
CA LEU A 263 2.22 9.51 -7.66
C LEU A 263 2.42 10.89 -8.31
N ALA A 264 2.33 11.97 -7.55
CA ALA A 264 2.61 13.32 -8.04
C ALA A 264 4.03 13.38 -8.63
N GLY A 265 4.14 13.73 -9.89
CA GLY A 265 5.43 13.73 -10.61
C GLY A 265 5.65 12.56 -11.57
N LEU A 266 4.89 11.48 -11.50
CA LEU A 266 5.02 10.34 -12.43
C LEU A 266 5.02 10.79 -13.90
N VAL A 267 4.09 11.64 -14.28
CA VAL A 267 3.97 12.15 -15.66
C VAL A 267 4.96 13.28 -15.92
N SER A 268 5.04 14.27 -15.02
CA SER A 268 5.85 15.46 -15.21
C SER A 268 7.36 15.17 -15.26
N HIS A 269 7.80 14.07 -14.65
CA HIS A 269 9.19 13.61 -14.72
C HIS A 269 9.42 12.48 -15.72
N GLY A 270 8.40 12.12 -16.53
CA GLY A 270 8.52 11.10 -17.56
C GLY A 270 8.79 9.69 -17.04
N ALA A 271 8.35 9.41 -15.80
CA ALA A 271 8.67 8.17 -15.09
C ALA A 271 7.63 7.02 -15.31
N ARG A 272 6.73 7.17 -16.31
CA ARG A 272 5.79 6.09 -16.67
C ARG A 272 6.54 4.87 -17.22
N LEU A 273 6.21 3.70 -16.74
CA LEU A 273 6.79 2.44 -17.20
C LEU A 273 6.30 2.12 -18.62
N LYS A 274 7.19 1.57 -19.45
CA LYS A 274 6.92 1.22 -20.86
C LYS A 274 6.68 -0.29 -21.04
N VAL A 275 5.92 -0.89 -20.12
CA VAL A 275 5.45 -2.28 -20.24
C VAL A 275 3.94 -2.30 -20.13
N SER A 276 3.31 -3.34 -20.67
CA SER A 276 1.85 -3.51 -20.59
C SER A 276 1.40 -3.96 -19.20
N GLY A 277 0.13 -3.74 -18.88
CA GLY A 277 -0.51 -4.28 -17.68
C GLY A 277 -0.02 -3.65 -16.37
N VAL A 278 0.28 -2.35 -16.36
CA VAL A 278 0.69 -1.61 -15.16
C VAL A 278 -0.48 -0.89 -14.53
N VAL A 279 -0.69 -1.12 -13.25
CA VAL A 279 -1.53 -0.34 -12.34
C VAL A 279 -0.61 0.36 -11.35
N TYR A 280 -0.70 1.68 -11.24
CA TYR A 280 0.13 2.39 -10.26
C TYR A 280 -0.49 2.33 -8.88
N SER A 281 0.34 2.01 -7.89
CA SER A 281 -0.09 1.81 -6.51
C SER A 281 0.40 2.92 -5.60
N VAL A 282 -0.48 3.34 -4.70
CA VAL A 282 -0.16 4.25 -3.59
C VAL A 282 -0.52 3.61 -2.26
N HIS A 283 0.15 4.05 -1.19
CA HIS A 283 -0.21 3.80 0.21
C HIS A 283 -0.59 5.15 0.84
N HIS A 284 -1.70 5.71 0.32
CA HIS A 284 -2.06 7.09 0.67
C HIS A 284 -3.11 7.11 1.77
N PRO A 285 -2.84 7.80 2.91
CA PRO A 285 -3.80 7.92 4.00
C PRO A 285 -5.01 8.79 3.59
N ALA A 286 -6.15 8.59 4.26
CA ALA A 286 -7.35 9.40 4.01
C ALA A 286 -7.15 10.88 4.38
N GLY A 287 -6.58 11.17 5.50
CA GLY A 287 -6.40 12.53 5.99
C GLY A 287 -5.01 12.77 6.60
N PRO A 288 -4.67 14.00 6.93
CA PRO A 288 -5.50 15.24 6.90
C PRO A 288 -5.66 15.84 5.48
N HIS A 289 -6.13 15.07 4.55
CA HIS A 289 -6.24 15.39 3.12
C HIS A 289 -7.71 15.51 2.70
N ASP A 290 -7.95 16.02 1.51
CA ASP A 290 -9.26 16.19 0.89
C ASP A 290 -9.23 15.75 -0.59
N ALA A 291 -10.35 15.83 -1.28
CA ALA A 291 -10.46 15.44 -2.68
C ALA A 291 -9.48 16.18 -3.61
N SER A 292 -9.10 17.42 -3.29
CA SER A 292 -8.13 18.18 -4.08
C SER A 292 -6.72 17.61 -3.91
N SER A 293 -6.31 17.31 -2.69
CA SER A 293 -5.02 16.70 -2.41
C SER A 293 -4.94 15.25 -2.91
N TRP A 294 -5.98 14.43 -2.71
CA TRP A 294 -6.02 13.07 -3.28
C TRP A 294 -5.93 13.08 -4.80
N ASN A 295 -6.62 14.05 -5.46
CA ASN A 295 -6.48 14.19 -6.90
C ASN A 295 -5.07 14.61 -7.31
N ALA A 296 -4.45 15.56 -6.61
CA ALA A 296 -3.09 16.00 -6.90
C ALA A 296 -2.03 14.90 -6.68
N ASP A 297 -2.22 14.08 -5.65
CA ASP A 297 -1.27 13.05 -5.28
C ASP A 297 -1.35 11.80 -6.15
N PHE A 298 -2.56 11.35 -6.56
CA PHE A 298 -2.71 10.13 -7.34
C PHE A 298 -3.91 10.11 -8.29
N GLY A 299 -5.04 10.70 -7.92
CA GLY A 299 -6.27 10.59 -8.70
C GLY A 299 -6.20 11.25 -10.07
N TYR A 300 -5.30 12.21 -10.25
CA TYR A 300 -5.11 12.86 -11.54
C TYR A 300 -4.73 11.88 -12.67
N LEU A 301 -4.13 10.74 -12.34
CA LEU A 301 -3.83 9.72 -13.34
C LEU A 301 -5.09 9.13 -13.95
N VAL A 302 -6.13 8.95 -13.14
CA VAL A 302 -7.44 8.47 -13.61
C VAL A 302 -8.23 9.59 -14.27
N THR A 303 -8.33 10.75 -13.63
CA THR A 303 -9.14 11.88 -14.16
C THR A 303 -8.59 12.48 -15.44
N ALA A 304 -7.29 12.39 -15.69
CA ALA A 304 -6.65 12.79 -16.94
C ALA A 304 -6.51 11.66 -17.97
N GLY A 305 -7.06 10.47 -17.72
CA GLY A 305 -7.03 9.35 -18.67
C GLY A 305 -5.63 8.72 -18.86
N VAL A 306 -4.77 8.80 -17.87
CA VAL A 306 -3.35 8.42 -18.01
C VAL A 306 -3.10 6.95 -17.71
N ALA A 307 -3.59 6.45 -16.57
CA ALA A 307 -3.36 5.07 -16.11
C ALA A 307 -4.34 4.69 -14.99
N PRO A 308 -4.60 3.39 -14.78
CA PRO A 308 -5.30 2.91 -13.60
C PRO A 308 -4.46 3.08 -12.32
N VAL A 309 -5.16 3.29 -11.22
CA VAL A 309 -4.57 3.49 -9.88
C VAL A 309 -5.25 2.57 -8.89
N VAL A 310 -4.49 2.11 -7.89
CA VAL A 310 -5.00 1.41 -6.70
C VAL A 310 -4.36 2.02 -5.45
N ASN A 311 -5.10 2.11 -4.35
CA ASN A 311 -4.47 2.25 -3.04
C ASN A 311 -4.15 0.84 -2.53
N GLY A 312 -2.91 0.41 -2.77
CA GLY A 312 -2.47 -0.98 -2.60
C GLY A 312 -2.27 -1.40 -1.15
N GLU A 313 -2.06 -0.45 -0.26
CA GLU A 313 -2.04 -0.68 1.18
C GLU A 313 -2.54 0.54 1.93
N TRP A 314 -3.60 0.39 2.68
CA TRP A 314 -4.20 1.50 3.39
C TRP A 314 -4.50 1.14 4.85
N THR A 315 -4.17 2.07 5.71
CA THR A 315 -4.67 2.08 7.07
C THR A 315 -5.06 3.51 7.45
N ASN A 316 -5.98 3.64 8.38
CA ASN A 316 -6.27 4.94 8.99
C ASN A 316 -5.27 5.27 10.11
N TYR A 317 -4.12 4.61 10.10
CA TYR A 317 -3.04 4.76 11.06
C TYR A 317 -1.91 5.58 10.46
N GLU A 318 -1.61 6.69 11.10
CA GLU A 318 -0.32 7.35 10.90
C GLU A 318 0.57 6.93 12.09
N PRO A 319 1.66 6.20 11.85
CA PRO A 319 2.51 5.75 12.94
C PRO A 319 3.02 6.97 13.73
N ALA A 320 2.81 6.96 15.03
CA ALA A 320 3.49 7.90 15.90
C ALA A 320 5.00 7.75 15.64
N PRO A 321 5.75 8.84 15.42
CA PRO A 321 7.17 8.76 15.18
C PRO A 321 7.82 7.99 16.32
N ALA A 322 8.52 6.90 15.99
CA ALA A 322 9.22 6.10 16.96
C ALA A 322 10.16 7.01 17.77
N ALA A 323 9.93 7.10 19.09
CA ALA A 323 10.76 7.85 20.05
C ALA A 323 10.96 9.35 19.75
N GLY A 324 9.86 10.07 19.47
CA GLY A 324 9.84 11.54 19.48
C GLY A 324 9.00 12.09 20.63
N PRO A 325 9.05 13.40 20.92
CA PRO A 325 8.11 14.02 21.82
C PRO A 325 6.69 13.75 21.35
N ALA A 326 5.76 13.51 22.27
CA ALA A 326 4.37 13.18 21.98
C ALA A 326 3.83 14.09 20.84
N VAL A 327 3.34 13.47 19.77
CA VAL A 327 2.75 14.18 18.63
C VAL A 327 1.67 15.13 19.18
N PRO A 328 1.66 16.41 18.82
CA PRO A 328 0.63 17.32 19.29
C PRO A 328 -0.76 16.77 18.98
N ARG A 329 -1.70 16.89 19.92
CA ARG A 329 -3.09 16.42 19.74
C ARG A 329 -3.78 16.95 18.48
N SER A 330 -3.28 18.06 17.92
CA SER A 330 -3.74 18.66 16.67
C SER A 330 -3.42 17.84 15.41
N SER A 331 -2.49 16.89 15.49
CA SER A 331 -2.18 15.96 14.37
C SER A 331 -2.90 14.63 14.47
N CYS A 332 -3.72 14.43 15.49
CA CYS A 332 -4.54 13.24 15.63
C CYS A 332 -5.79 13.38 14.77
N TRP A 333 -6.12 12.33 14.06
CA TRP A 333 -7.26 12.24 13.15
C TRP A 333 -8.59 12.23 13.90
N GLN A 334 -8.99 13.38 14.43
CA GLN A 334 -10.23 13.52 15.18
C GLN A 334 -11.46 13.37 14.27
N ASP A 335 -11.28 13.56 12.95
CA ASP A 335 -12.36 13.60 11.96
C ASP A 335 -12.45 12.32 11.11
N ALA A 336 -11.89 11.20 11.57
CA ALA A 336 -11.96 9.95 10.82
C ALA A 336 -13.39 9.55 10.39
N PRO A 337 -14.43 9.73 11.22
CA PRO A 337 -15.81 9.47 10.81
C PRO A 337 -16.32 10.34 9.65
N VAL A 338 -15.63 11.45 9.36
CA VAL A 338 -15.95 12.35 8.23
C VAL A 338 -14.97 12.10 7.08
N THR A 339 -13.68 12.04 7.38
CA THR A 339 -12.62 11.97 6.37
C THR A 339 -12.56 10.61 5.69
N VAL A 340 -12.71 9.51 6.45
CA VAL A 340 -12.66 8.16 5.87
C VAL A 340 -13.82 7.93 4.90
N PRO A 341 -15.09 8.19 5.23
CA PRO A 341 -16.18 8.08 4.25
C PRO A 341 -16.00 8.97 3.02
N ALA A 342 -15.50 10.20 3.19
CA ALA A 342 -15.21 11.09 2.06
C ALA A 342 -14.13 10.50 1.15
N TYR A 343 -13.09 9.89 1.72
CA TYR A 343 -12.03 9.22 0.99
C TYR A 343 -12.55 8.00 0.23
N LEU A 344 -13.29 7.12 0.89
CA LEU A 344 -13.88 5.93 0.27
C LEU A 344 -14.83 6.30 -0.89
N ASN A 345 -15.63 7.36 -0.73
CA ASN A 345 -16.46 7.91 -1.79
C ASN A 345 -15.64 8.44 -2.97
N TYR A 346 -14.53 9.12 -2.67
CA TYR A 346 -13.61 9.58 -3.71
C TYR A 346 -13.04 8.41 -4.51
N LEU A 347 -12.57 7.35 -3.84
CA LEU A 347 -12.06 6.15 -4.52
C LEU A 347 -13.13 5.51 -5.41
N ALA A 348 -14.34 5.32 -4.87
CA ALA A 348 -15.46 4.75 -5.62
C ALA A 348 -15.83 5.57 -6.86
N ALA A 349 -15.90 6.90 -6.72
CA ALA A 349 -16.23 7.81 -7.83
C ALA A 349 -15.21 7.77 -8.98
N HIS A 350 -13.98 7.33 -8.70
CA HIS A 350 -12.90 7.26 -9.70
C HIS A 350 -12.54 5.82 -10.10
N GLY A 351 -13.25 4.80 -9.58
CA GLY A 351 -12.94 3.40 -9.83
C GLY A 351 -11.55 2.98 -9.33
N ILE A 352 -11.09 3.61 -8.24
CA ILE A 352 -9.80 3.32 -7.61
C ILE A 352 -10.02 2.27 -6.52
N GLY A 353 -9.32 1.14 -6.61
CA GLY A 353 -9.39 0.07 -5.63
C GLY A 353 -8.70 0.42 -4.32
N LEU A 354 -9.04 -0.34 -3.28
CA LEU A 354 -8.47 -0.21 -1.93
C LEU A 354 -8.10 -1.58 -1.38
N ASN A 355 -6.86 -1.72 -0.88
CA ASN A 355 -6.44 -2.84 -0.05
C ASN A 355 -6.13 -2.33 1.36
N VAL A 356 -6.83 -2.86 2.35
CA VAL A 356 -6.64 -2.41 3.73
C VAL A 356 -5.59 -3.23 4.46
N TYR A 357 -4.79 -2.59 5.26
CA TYR A 357 -3.83 -3.15 6.19
C TYR A 357 -4.41 -3.04 7.59
N GLN A 358 -4.78 -4.11 8.26
CA GLN A 358 -4.89 -5.52 7.99
C GLN A 358 -5.95 -6.12 8.94
N LEU A 359 -6.34 -7.39 8.79
CA LEU A 359 -7.20 -8.08 9.77
C LEU A 359 -6.41 -8.33 11.07
N GLN A 360 -6.29 -7.29 11.87
CA GLN A 360 -5.60 -7.30 13.15
C GLN A 360 -6.40 -6.48 14.18
N PRO A 361 -6.46 -6.95 15.43
CA PRO A 361 -7.06 -6.17 16.53
C PRO A 361 -6.44 -4.77 16.65
N GLY A 362 -7.29 -3.76 16.70
CA GLY A 362 -6.87 -2.35 16.69
C GLY A 362 -6.72 -1.72 15.30
N TYR A 363 -6.72 -2.52 14.23
CA TYR A 363 -6.82 -2.07 12.83
C TYR A 363 -8.25 -2.30 12.32
N MET A 364 -8.47 -3.39 11.58
CA MET A 364 -9.77 -3.63 10.94
C MET A 364 -10.71 -4.45 11.81
N ILE A 365 -10.21 -5.36 12.65
CA ILE A 365 -11.02 -6.27 13.46
C ILE A 365 -10.91 -5.99 14.96
N LYS A 366 -11.92 -6.47 15.68
CA LYS A 366 -11.96 -6.40 17.16
C LYS A 366 -11.06 -7.45 17.80
N SER A 367 -11.04 -8.68 17.27
CA SER A 367 -10.24 -9.78 17.83
C SER A 367 -9.99 -10.87 16.77
N TYR A 368 -8.94 -11.67 16.97
CA TYR A 368 -8.69 -12.86 16.14
C TYR A 368 -9.66 -14.01 16.41
N GLY A 369 -10.40 -13.98 17.52
CA GLY A 369 -11.38 -15.01 17.84
C GLY A 369 -12.64 -14.94 16.98
N ASP A 370 -12.92 -13.77 16.44
CA ASP A 370 -14.02 -13.52 15.50
C ASP A 370 -13.63 -12.36 14.59
N MET A 371 -13.19 -12.67 13.38
CA MET A 371 -12.71 -11.70 12.40
C MET A 371 -13.86 -11.06 11.60
N SER A 372 -15.09 -11.56 11.74
CA SER A 372 -16.28 -10.93 11.14
C SER A 372 -16.69 -9.65 11.89
N VAL A 373 -16.22 -9.48 13.11
CA VAL A 373 -16.53 -8.29 13.93
C VAL A 373 -15.53 -7.18 13.67
N PRO A 374 -15.94 -6.11 12.98
CA PRO A 374 -15.05 -5.01 12.67
C PRO A 374 -14.65 -4.22 13.90
N SER A 375 -13.48 -3.61 13.86
CA SER A 375 -13.04 -2.68 14.87
C SER A 375 -13.90 -1.41 14.82
N THR A 376 -14.38 -1.00 15.98
CA THR A 376 -15.01 0.32 16.18
C THR A 376 -13.98 1.36 16.61
N ILE A 377 -12.73 0.93 16.84
CA ILE A 377 -11.64 1.81 17.23
C ILE A 377 -11.01 2.39 15.98
N ASN A 378 -10.80 3.67 15.98
CA ASN A 378 -9.93 4.32 15.01
C ASN A 378 -8.49 4.13 15.46
N ALA A 379 -7.70 3.35 14.73
CA ALA A 379 -6.30 3.09 15.07
C ALA A 379 -5.48 4.38 15.22
N ALA A 380 -5.81 5.43 14.46
CA ALA A 380 -5.18 6.74 14.61
C ALA A 380 -5.48 7.43 15.95
N THR A 381 -6.52 7.04 16.66
CA THR A 381 -6.87 7.64 17.97
C THR A 381 -6.15 6.98 19.14
N TRP A 382 -5.46 5.88 18.91
CA TRP A 382 -4.84 5.08 19.97
C TRP A 382 -3.85 5.89 20.83
N SER A 383 -3.10 6.76 20.22
CA SER A 383 -2.14 7.61 20.92
C SER A 383 -2.70 9.00 21.31
N CYS A 384 -3.87 9.35 20.79
CA CYS A 384 -4.31 10.73 20.75
C CYS A 384 -5.54 11.05 21.61
N LEU A 385 -6.40 10.09 21.89
CA LEU A 385 -7.65 10.32 22.61
C LEU A 385 -7.85 9.29 23.73
N PRO A 386 -7.40 9.57 24.94
CA PRO A 386 -7.56 8.66 26.07
C PRO A 386 -9.02 8.46 26.52
N SER A 387 -10.01 9.12 25.94
CA SER A 387 -11.37 9.16 26.53
C SER A 387 -12.55 9.17 25.56
N ARG A 388 -12.35 9.00 24.25
CA ARG A 388 -13.47 8.88 23.32
C ARG A 388 -13.37 7.58 22.54
N GLU A 389 -14.09 6.57 23.01
CA GLU A 389 -14.40 5.44 22.14
C GLU A 389 -15.31 5.93 21.01
N PRO A 390 -14.96 5.65 19.73
CA PRO A 390 -15.86 5.95 18.64
C PRO A 390 -17.16 5.16 18.85
N GLN A 391 -18.28 5.77 18.46
CA GLN A 391 -19.58 5.09 18.47
C GLN A 391 -19.52 3.88 17.54
N PRO A 392 -20.31 2.84 17.78
CA PRO A 392 -20.42 1.71 16.84
C PRO A 392 -20.63 2.20 15.40
N GLY A 393 -19.91 1.63 14.46
CA GLY A 393 -19.93 2.02 13.05
C GLY A 393 -19.03 3.20 12.67
N GLN A 394 -18.25 3.77 13.58
CA GLN A 394 -17.36 4.90 13.29
C GLN A 394 -15.88 4.55 13.21
N GLY A 395 -15.49 3.34 13.61
CA GLY A 395 -14.10 2.88 13.49
C GLY A 395 -13.73 2.52 12.06
N ALA A 396 -12.43 2.57 11.73
CA ALA A 396 -11.94 2.29 10.39
C ALA A 396 -12.42 0.93 9.85
N GLY A 397 -12.38 -0.12 10.67
CA GLY A 397 -12.90 -1.43 10.28
C GLY A 397 -14.38 -1.43 9.92
N SER A 398 -15.22 -0.81 10.74
CA SER A 398 -16.67 -0.72 10.47
C SER A 398 -16.97 0.07 9.21
N LEU A 399 -16.23 1.16 8.95
CA LEU A 399 -16.42 2.00 7.77
C LEU A 399 -16.00 1.27 6.49
N VAL A 400 -14.88 0.55 6.53
CA VAL A 400 -14.39 -0.23 5.40
C VAL A 400 -15.29 -1.42 5.10
N LEU A 401 -15.71 -2.18 6.13
CA LEU A 401 -16.61 -3.30 5.93
C LEU A 401 -17.90 -2.85 5.24
N ALA A 402 -18.55 -1.81 5.77
CA ALA A 402 -19.76 -1.28 5.16
C ALA A 402 -19.55 -0.78 3.73
N TRP A 403 -18.37 -0.22 3.44
CA TRP A 403 -18.04 0.21 2.08
C TRP A 403 -17.79 -0.97 1.14
N PHE A 404 -17.09 -2.03 1.58
CA PHE A 404 -16.90 -3.24 0.78
C PHE A 404 -18.24 -3.92 0.48
N GLU A 405 -19.13 -4.02 1.47
CA GLU A 405 -20.49 -4.54 1.27
C GLU A 405 -21.29 -3.69 0.26
N GLN A 406 -21.14 -2.38 0.29
CA GLN A 406 -21.81 -1.49 -0.66
C GLN A 406 -21.27 -1.63 -2.07
N GLN A 407 -19.97 -1.78 -2.25
CA GLN A 407 -19.31 -1.80 -3.56
C GLN A 407 -19.28 -3.20 -4.18
N ASN A 408 -19.13 -4.23 -3.38
CA ASN A 408 -18.90 -5.61 -3.82
C ASN A 408 -19.88 -6.62 -3.22
N GLY A 409 -20.82 -6.16 -2.39
CA GLY A 409 -21.86 -7.01 -1.84
C GLY A 409 -22.91 -7.41 -2.88
N PRO A 410 -23.78 -8.36 -2.55
CA PRO A 410 -24.87 -8.77 -3.44
C PRO A 410 -25.75 -7.57 -3.79
N PRO A 411 -26.27 -7.52 -5.02
CA PRO A 411 -27.22 -6.47 -5.40
C PRO A 411 -28.44 -6.48 -4.47
N ALA A 412 -28.91 -5.27 -4.13
CA ALA A 412 -30.00 -5.07 -3.19
C ALA A 412 -31.35 -5.59 -3.72
#